data_0b8df9df72f1ccdc36f0350493d2d845
#
_entry.id   0b8df9df72f1ccdc36f0350493d2d845
#
_cell.length_a   1.000
_cell.length_b   1.000
_cell.length_c   1.000
_cell.angle_alpha   90.00
_cell.angle_beta   90.00
_cell.angle_gamma   90.00
#
_symmetry.space_group_name_H-M   'P 1'
#
loop_
_entity.id
_entity.type
_entity.pdbx_description
1 polymer ?
#
loop_
_entity_poly.entity_id
_entity_poly.type
_entity_poly.pdbx_seq_one_letter_code
_entity_poly.pdbx_strand_id
1 'polypeptide(L)'
;MRSVDRPDAGARPGVQLVLATWVSVICFWAWNLVGPLSTQYAIQMSLSANQQALMVATPILVGALGRIVTGLMTDRFGGRTMFIGVSLASIVPVLVVGYAAQIGSYPMMVVAGFFLGVAGTVFAIGIPFANNWFAPERRGFATGLFGMGMAGTAASAFFTPRFAKSFGLFTTHAIVAVALAATALLCAAVLRNGPRFLPNTASVLPKLKAAAKLRVTWQMSILYALVFGGFVAFCNYLPIYTKTIYDFSQVGAGERTAAFALAAVLARLLGGILADHIVPKYVVLAALAGVAAQTLIAVFRPPADLWTGLTFIPLAVALGIGTGGVFAWVSRRAPAGSIGSVTGIVAAIGGLGGYFPPLVMGATYDPVHNNYTVALVLLVATAVLLFGYTAIFLPAREPSPLPSSPRSAR
;
A
#
# COMPACT_ATOMS: atom_id res chain seq x y z
N MET A 1 -13.77 -34.24 -6.14
CA MET A 1 -12.59 -34.04 -5.27
C MET A 1 -11.39 -33.83 -6.19
N ARG A 2 -11.06 -32.57 -6.55
CA ARG A 2 -9.87 -32.26 -7.37
C ARG A 2 -8.66 -32.34 -6.46
N SER A 3 -7.61 -33.00 -6.93
CA SER A 3 -6.33 -33.17 -6.23
C SER A 3 -5.81 -31.81 -5.77
N VAL A 4 -5.79 -31.59 -4.46
CA VAL A 4 -5.05 -30.48 -3.85
C VAL A 4 -3.59 -30.68 -4.25
N ASP A 5 -3.02 -29.73 -5.01
CA ASP A 5 -1.62 -29.75 -5.44
C ASP A 5 -0.74 -30.07 -4.22
N ARG A 6 -0.21 -31.30 -4.17
CA ARG A 6 0.80 -31.66 -3.18
C ARG A 6 2.03 -30.78 -3.44
N PRO A 7 2.72 -30.33 -2.42
CA PRO A 7 3.93 -29.55 -2.60
C PRO A 7 4.94 -30.37 -3.40
N ASP A 8 5.24 -29.93 -4.63
CA ASP A 8 6.29 -30.51 -5.43
C ASP A 8 7.62 -30.36 -4.67
N ALA A 9 8.27 -31.46 -4.35
CA ALA A 9 9.54 -31.54 -3.61
C ALA A 9 10.70 -30.80 -4.31
N GLY A 10 10.49 -30.25 -5.51
CA GLY A 10 11.48 -29.53 -6.31
C GLY A 10 11.32 -28.01 -6.36
N ALA A 11 10.26 -27.42 -5.82
CA ALA A 11 10.03 -25.96 -5.91
C ALA A 11 10.92 -25.20 -4.91
N ARG A 12 11.78 -24.30 -5.41
CA ARG A 12 12.73 -23.50 -4.60
C ARG A 12 12.03 -22.33 -3.93
N PRO A 13 12.03 -22.18 -2.57
CA PRO A 13 11.35 -21.10 -1.86
C PRO A 13 11.71 -19.70 -2.36
N GLY A 14 12.99 -19.48 -2.71
CA GLY A 14 13.47 -18.19 -3.23
C GLY A 14 12.80 -17.82 -4.56
N VAL A 15 12.64 -18.77 -5.49
CA VAL A 15 11.97 -18.54 -6.79
C VAL A 15 10.50 -18.17 -6.56
N GLN A 16 9.82 -18.87 -5.65
CA GLN A 16 8.42 -18.61 -5.34
C GLN A 16 8.22 -17.22 -4.73
N LEU A 17 9.14 -16.78 -3.86
CA LEU A 17 9.11 -15.45 -3.25
C LEU A 17 9.37 -14.35 -4.28
N VAL A 18 10.37 -14.52 -5.17
CA VAL A 18 10.67 -13.56 -6.25
C VAL A 18 9.47 -13.43 -7.19
N LEU A 19 8.85 -14.55 -7.59
CA LEU A 19 7.65 -14.52 -8.42
C LEU A 19 6.47 -13.82 -7.72
N ALA A 20 6.22 -14.11 -6.45
CA ALA A 20 5.18 -13.43 -5.68
C ALA A 20 5.44 -11.90 -5.58
N THR A 21 6.71 -11.50 -5.41
CA THR A 21 7.11 -10.10 -5.41
C THR A 21 6.90 -9.47 -6.78
N TRP A 22 7.23 -10.16 -7.87
CA TRP A 22 6.97 -9.69 -9.24
C TRP A 22 5.48 -9.47 -9.50
N VAL A 23 4.62 -10.43 -9.13
CA VAL A 23 3.16 -10.27 -9.23
C VAL A 23 2.70 -9.02 -8.49
N SER A 24 3.24 -8.82 -7.29
CA SER A 24 2.95 -7.65 -6.48
C SER A 24 3.35 -6.35 -7.19
N VAL A 25 4.53 -6.30 -7.83
CA VAL A 25 4.96 -5.14 -8.64
C VAL A 25 3.96 -4.82 -9.75
N ILE A 26 3.56 -5.82 -10.53
CA ILE A 26 2.64 -5.61 -11.65
C ILE A 26 1.23 -5.22 -11.16
N CYS A 27 0.73 -5.85 -10.11
CA CYS A 27 -0.56 -5.51 -9.52
C CYS A 27 -0.56 -4.10 -8.90
N PHE A 28 0.51 -3.68 -8.20
CA PHE A 28 0.63 -2.32 -7.67
C PHE A 28 0.83 -1.28 -8.78
N TRP A 29 1.48 -1.63 -9.87
CA TRP A 29 1.50 -0.76 -11.05
C TRP A 29 0.09 -0.53 -11.58
N ALA A 30 -0.69 -1.60 -11.79
CA ALA A 30 -2.07 -1.51 -12.25
C ALA A 30 -2.95 -0.69 -11.28
N TRP A 31 -2.83 -0.95 -9.97
CA TRP A 31 -3.59 -0.24 -8.94
C TRP A 31 -3.33 1.27 -8.94
N ASN A 32 -2.10 1.68 -9.22
CA ASN A 32 -1.67 3.09 -9.20
C ASN A 32 -1.76 3.77 -10.58
N LEU A 33 -2.41 3.18 -11.59
CA LEU A 33 -2.48 3.72 -12.95
C LEU A 33 -3.15 5.09 -13.04
N VAL A 34 -4.19 5.30 -12.24
CA VAL A 34 -5.02 6.52 -12.32
C VAL A 34 -4.27 7.75 -11.82
N GLY A 35 -3.50 7.63 -10.73
CA GLY A 35 -2.80 8.76 -10.11
C GLY A 35 -1.87 9.52 -11.08
N PRO A 36 -0.89 8.86 -11.71
CA PRO A 36 0.07 9.50 -12.62
C PRO A 36 -0.56 10.14 -13.86
N LEU A 37 -1.73 9.70 -14.29
CA LEU A 37 -2.45 10.23 -15.47
C LEU A 37 -3.62 11.15 -15.10
N SER A 38 -3.88 11.33 -13.80
CA SER A 38 -5.09 12.00 -13.31
C SER A 38 -5.27 13.43 -13.84
N THR A 39 -4.17 14.18 -14.00
CA THR A 39 -4.24 15.54 -14.56
C THR A 39 -4.60 15.53 -16.04
N GLN A 40 -4.11 14.55 -16.81
CA GLN A 40 -4.47 14.40 -18.21
C GLN A 40 -5.95 14.05 -18.37
N TYR A 41 -6.49 13.16 -17.52
CA TYR A 41 -7.92 12.85 -17.48
C TYR A 41 -8.74 14.07 -17.07
N ALA A 42 -8.28 14.84 -16.06
CA ALA A 42 -8.98 16.02 -15.60
C ALA A 42 -9.11 17.07 -16.70
N ILE A 43 -8.05 17.32 -17.46
CA ILE A 43 -8.08 18.24 -18.60
C ILE A 43 -9.03 17.73 -19.68
N GLN A 44 -8.91 16.45 -20.08
CA GLN A 44 -9.71 15.87 -21.16
C GLN A 44 -11.22 15.84 -20.86
N MET A 45 -11.58 15.62 -19.59
CA MET A 45 -12.98 15.51 -19.14
C MET A 45 -13.47 16.77 -18.44
N SER A 46 -12.67 17.85 -18.38
CA SER A 46 -12.99 19.12 -17.68
C SER A 46 -13.41 18.91 -16.23
N LEU A 47 -12.66 18.06 -15.49
CA LEU A 47 -13.01 17.69 -14.11
C LEU A 47 -12.66 18.80 -13.13
N SER A 48 -13.54 19.00 -12.14
CA SER A 48 -13.22 19.81 -10.97
C SER A 48 -12.17 19.10 -10.08
N ALA A 49 -11.53 19.86 -9.18
CA ALA A 49 -10.58 19.31 -8.21
C ALA A 49 -11.18 18.17 -7.37
N ASN A 50 -12.44 18.30 -6.95
CA ASN A 50 -13.16 17.27 -6.21
C ASN A 50 -13.40 16.00 -7.03
N GLN A 51 -13.77 16.14 -8.30
CA GLN A 51 -13.95 15.00 -9.20
C GLN A 51 -12.64 14.28 -9.47
N GLN A 52 -11.56 15.04 -9.70
CA GLN A 52 -10.22 14.47 -9.87
C GLN A 52 -9.77 13.74 -8.61
N ALA A 53 -9.98 14.31 -7.43
CA ALA A 53 -9.64 13.70 -6.15
C ALA A 53 -10.43 12.40 -5.90
N LEU A 54 -11.72 12.38 -6.19
CA LEU A 54 -12.56 11.18 -6.07
C LEU A 54 -12.11 10.08 -7.03
N MET A 55 -11.81 10.42 -8.26
CA MET A 55 -11.30 9.50 -9.27
C MET A 55 -10.02 8.79 -8.79
N VAL A 56 -9.09 9.54 -8.22
CA VAL A 56 -7.81 9.02 -7.71
C VAL A 56 -7.99 8.21 -6.43
N ALA A 57 -8.90 8.60 -5.55
CA ALA A 57 -9.15 7.94 -4.27
C ALA A 57 -9.91 6.61 -4.42
N THR A 58 -10.80 6.50 -5.41
CA THR A 58 -11.71 5.35 -5.55
C THR A 58 -11.00 3.98 -5.61
N PRO A 59 -9.89 3.77 -6.37
CA PRO A 59 -9.17 2.51 -6.35
C PRO A 59 -8.58 2.15 -4.98
N ILE A 60 -8.26 3.15 -4.16
CA ILE A 60 -7.67 2.96 -2.83
C ILE A 60 -8.70 2.34 -1.89
N LEU A 61 -9.95 2.75 -1.97
CA LEU A 61 -11.04 2.23 -1.14
C LEU A 61 -11.17 0.71 -1.25
N VAL A 62 -11.29 0.20 -2.47
CA VAL A 62 -11.42 -1.24 -2.71
C VAL A 62 -10.12 -1.97 -2.43
N GLY A 63 -8.98 -1.37 -2.79
CA GLY A 63 -7.67 -1.91 -2.45
C GLY A 63 -7.46 -2.09 -0.95
N ALA A 64 -8.04 -1.24 -0.12
CA ALA A 64 -7.98 -1.33 1.33
C ALA A 64 -8.96 -2.37 1.90
N LEU A 65 -10.25 -2.20 1.63
CA LEU A 65 -11.31 -3.06 2.19
C LEU A 65 -11.24 -4.49 1.63
N GLY A 66 -10.94 -4.62 0.35
CA GLY A 66 -10.82 -5.90 -0.34
C GLY A 66 -9.73 -6.81 0.22
N ARG A 67 -8.72 -6.25 0.92
CA ARG A 67 -7.66 -7.04 1.59
C ARG A 67 -8.23 -8.02 2.59
N ILE A 68 -9.30 -7.68 3.28
CA ILE A 68 -9.95 -8.58 4.25
C ILE A 68 -10.50 -9.79 3.50
N VAL A 69 -11.27 -9.57 2.45
CA VAL A 69 -11.87 -10.65 1.65
C VAL A 69 -10.78 -11.49 0.97
N THR A 70 -9.81 -10.83 0.33
CA THR A 70 -8.72 -11.51 -0.39
C THR A 70 -7.84 -12.32 0.56
N GLY A 71 -7.57 -11.81 1.77
CA GLY A 71 -6.86 -12.57 2.81
C GLY A 71 -7.59 -13.86 3.20
N LEU A 72 -8.90 -13.77 3.45
CA LEU A 72 -9.74 -14.92 3.77
C LEU A 72 -9.76 -15.96 2.63
N MET A 73 -9.87 -15.48 1.40
CA MET A 73 -9.83 -16.33 0.21
C MET A 73 -8.44 -16.96 0.04
N THR A 74 -7.37 -16.27 0.39
CA THR A 74 -6.01 -16.81 0.34
C THR A 74 -5.82 -17.97 1.31
N ASP A 75 -6.35 -17.86 2.53
CA ASP A 75 -6.31 -18.93 3.52
C ASP A 75 -7.09 -20.17 3.07
N ARG A 76 -8.13 -19.98 2.25
CA ARG A 76 -8.98 -21.07 1.75
C ARG A 76 -8.45 -21.70 0.46
N PHE A 77 -8.07 -20.88 -0.53
CA PHE A 77 -7.76 -21.34 -1.89
C PHE A 77 -6.26 -21.40 -2.18
N GLY A 78 -5.42 -20.83 -1.27
CA GLY A 78 -3.98 -20.75 -1.44
C GLY A 78 -3.54 -19.56 -2.25
N GLY A 79 -2.27 -19.15 -2.01
CA GLY A 79 -1.72 -17.94 -2.63
C GLY A 79 -1.58 -18.05 -4.15
N ARG A 80 -1.21 -19.22 -4.70
CA ARG A 80 -1.15 -19.45 -6.17
C ARG A 80 -2.44 -19.05 -6.86
N THR A 81 -3.56 -19.64 -6.44
CA THR A 81 -4.87 -19.37 -7.01
C THR A 81 -5.26 -17.90 -6.89
N MET A 82 -4.96 -17.30 -5.74
CA MET A 82 -5.34 -15.92 -5.47
C MET A 82 -4.49 -14.93 -6.26
N PHE A 83 -3.19 -15.16 -6.43
CA PHE A 83 -2.35 -14.32 -7.30
C PHE A 83 -2.81 -14.34 -8.76
N ILE A 84 -3.14 -15.52 -9.28
CA ILE A 84 -3.71 -15.68 -10.63
C ILE A 84 -5.06 -14.95 -10.71
N GLY A 85 -5.95 -15.21 -9.76
CA GLY A 85 -7.30 -14.62 -9.75
C GLY A 85 -7.29 -13.10 -9.68
N VAL A 86 -6.50 -12.50 -8.80
CA VAL A 86 -6.38 -11.03 -8.67
C VAL A 86 -5.76 -10.42 -9.93
N SER A 87 -4.72 -11.04 -10.51
CA SER A 87 -4.12 -10.55 -11.76
C SER A 87 -5.13 -10.55 -12.90
N LEU A 88 -5.87 -11.64 -13.10
CA LEU A 88 -6.90 -11.75 -14.15
C LEU A 88 -8.09 -10.82 -13.89
N ALA A 89 -8.58 -10.73 -12.64
CA ALA A 89 -9.69 -9.86 -12.29
C ALA A 89 -9.36 -8.37 -12.49
N SER A 90 -8.08 -7.99 -12.48
CA SER A 90 -7.63 -6.62 -12.69
C SER A 90 -7.56 -6.21 -14.17
N ILE A 91 -7.53 -7.17 -15.11
CA ILE A 91 -7.42 -6.88 -16.56
C ILE A 91 -8.59 -6.05 -17.06
N VAL A 92 -9.81 -6.50 -16.76
CA VAL A 92 -11.03 -5.81 -17.24
C VAL A 92 -11.12 -4.38 -16.71
N PRO A 93 -10.97 -4.11 -15.41
CA PRO A 93 -10.97 -2.73 -14.91
C PRO A 93 -9.88 -1.85 -15.53
N VAL A 94 -8.65 -2.38 -15.74
CA VAL A 94 -7.57 -1.64 -16.42
C VAL A 94 -8.00 -1.21 -17.81
N LEU A 95 -8.53 -2.13 -18.62
CA LEU A 95 -8.98 -1.82 -19.99
C LEU A 95 -10.17 -0.85 -20.00
N VAL A 96 -11.12 -1.01 -19.07
CA VAL A 96 -12.28 -0.12 -18.97
C VAL A 96 -11.86 1.29 -18.53
N VAL A 97 -10.87 1.45 -17.64
CA VAL A 97 -10.29 2.77 -17.32
C VAL A 97 -9.69 3.42 -18.57
N GLY A 98 -8.92 2.66 -19.36
CA GLY A 98 -8.34 3.14 -20.62
C GLY A 98 -9.40 3.53 -21.64
N TYR A 99 -10.47 2.75 -21.77
CA TYR A 99 -11.59 3.05 -22.65
C TYR A 99 -12.41 4.25 -22.18
N ALA A 100 -12.68 4.35 -20.86
CA ALA A 100 -13.36 5.50 -20.27
C ALA A 100 -12.59 6.81 -20.51
N ALA A 101 -11.26 6.76 -20.44
CA ALA A 101 -10.40 7.88 -20.80
C ALA A 101 -10.57 8.26 -22.28
N GLN A 102 -10.62 7.28 -23.19
CA GLN A 102 -10.73 7.51 -24.62
C GLN A 102 -12.06 8.19 -25.00
N ILE A 103 -13.17 7.77 -24.39
CA ILE A 103 -14.51 8.34 -24.67
C ILE A 103 -14.87 9.55 -23.80
N GLY A 104 -14.00 9.93 -22.84
CA GLY A 104 -14.24 11.06 -21.93
C GLY A 104 -15.34 10.81 -20.88
N SER A 105 -15.57 9.56 -20.47
CA SER A 105 -16.66 9.22 -19.51
C SER A 105 -16.17 9.18 -18.06
N TYR A 106 -16.39 10.24 -17.32
CA TYR A 106 -16.08 10.30 -15.89
C TYR A 106 -16.80 9.24 -15.04
N PRO A 107 -18.14 9.00 -15.19
CA PRO A 107 -18.81 7.97 -14.40
C PRO A 107 -18.23 6.57 -14.62
N MET A 108 -17.93 6.22 -15.89
CA MET A 108 -17.29 4.95 -16.22
C MET A 108 -15.89 4.85 -15.62
N MET A 109 -15.11 5.95 -15.63
CA MET A 109 -13.78 6.03 -15.04
C MET A 109 -13.82 5.73 -13.53
N VAL A 110 -14.77 6.32 -12.80
CA VAL A 110 -14.94 6.12 -11.35
C VAL A 110 -15.35 4.67 -11.04
N VAL A 111 -16.32 4.13 -11.77
CA VAL A 111 -16.77 2.75 -11.60
C VAL A 111 -15.65 1.75 -11.92
N ALA A 112 -14.95 1.95 -13.03
CA ALA A 112 -13.81 1.09 -13.39
C ALA A 112 -12.67 1.23 -12.38
N GLY A 113 -12.39 2.44 -11.91
CA GLY A 113 -11.41 2.71 -10.84
C GLY A 113 -11.75 2.00 -9.54
N PHE A 114 -13.03 1.93 -9.16
CA PHE A 114 -13.48 1.14 -8.02
C PHE A 114 -13.08 -0.32 -8.17
N PHE A 115 -13.37 -0.98 -9.27
CA PHE A 115 -12.99 -2.37 -9.51
C PHE A 115 -11.47 -2.55 -9.70
N LEU A 116 -10.77 -1.53 -10.24
CA LEU A 116 -9.30 -1.54 -10.33
C LEU A 116 -8.63 -1.70 -8.97
N GLY A 117 -9.29 -1.26 -7.89
CA GLY A 117 -8.84 -1.46 -6.52
C GLY A 117 -8.54 -2.91 -6.16
N VAL A 118 -9.12 -3.89 -6.86
CA VAL A 118 -8.85 -5.32 -6.65
C VAL A 118 -7.35 -5.62 -6.81
N ALA A 119 -6.64 -4.97 -7.73
CA ALA A 119 -5.19 -5.14 -7.90
C ALA A 119 -4.41 -4.81 -6.61
N GLY A 120 -4.84 -3.80 -5.85
CA GLY A 120 -4.21 -3.40 -4.56
C GLY A 120 -4.41 -4.41 -3.42
N THR A 121 -5.29 -5.40 -3.59
CA THR A 121 -5.51 -6.46 -2.60
C THR A 121 -4.40 -7.52 -2.59
N VAL A 122 -3.55 -7.53 -3.61
CA VAL A 122 -2.41 -8.48 -3.76
C VAL A 122 -1.54 -8.56 -2.51
N PHE A 123 -1.43 -7.46 -1.75
CA PHE A 123 -0.66 -7.43 -0.52
C PHE A 123 -1.16 -8.43 0.54
N ALA A 124 -2.46 -8.67 0.60
CA ALA A 124 -3.05 -9.62 1.54
C ALA A 124 -2.78 -11.10 1.17
N ILE A 125 -2.40 -11.37 -0.07
CA ILE A 125 -2.03 -12.71 -0.53
C ILE A 125 -0.60 -13.06 -0.15
N GLY A 126 0.32 -12.12 -0.30
CA GLY A 126 1.74 -12.41 -0.27
C GLY A 126 2.31 -12.69 1.11
N ILE A 127 1.79 -12.05 2.17
CA ILE A 127 2.27 -12.31 3.53
C ILE A 127 1.99 -13.75 3.95
N PRO A 128 0.76 -14.30 3.89
CA PRO A 128 0.52 -15.71 4.20
C PRO A 128 1.23 -16.64 3.22
N PHE A 129 1.33 -16.28 1.93
CA PHE A 129 2.07 -17.07 0.95
C PHE A 129 3.55 -17.21 1.33
N ALA A 130 4.23 -16.09 1.63
CA ALA A 130 5.63 -16.10 2.05
C ALA A 130 5.84 -16.91 3.34
N ASN A 131 4.95 -16.75 4.33
CA ASN A 131 5.02 -17.47 5.59
C ASN A 131 4.86 -19.00 5.44
N ASN A 132 4.18 -19.46 4.39
CA ASN A 132 4.02 -20.89 4.11
C ASN A 132 5.28 -21.52 3.47
N TRP A 133 6.14 -20.71 2.86
CA TRP A 133 7.40 -21.17 2.27
C TRP A 133 8.59 -21.12 3.21
N PHE A 134 8.61 -20.17 4.16
CA PHE A 134 9.77 -19.91 5.00
C PHE A 134 9.56 -20.34 6.45
N ALA A 135 10.63 -20.81 7.10
CA ALA A 135 10.67 -21.13 8.51
C ALA A 135 10.44 -19.84 9.35
N PRO A 136 9.93 -19.96 10.59
CA PRO A 136 9.61 -18.81 11.44
C PRO A 136 10.73 -17.77 11.54
N GLU A 137 12.01 -18.22 11.59
CA GLU A 137 13.20 -17.39 11.75
C GLU A 137 13.47 -16.52 10.51
N ARG A 138 12.98 -16.93 9.32
CA ARG A 138 13.19 -16.26 8.03
C ARG A 138 11.94 -15.57 7.50
N ARG A 139 10.82 -15.60 8.23
CA ARG A 139 9.56 -14.98 7.79
C ARG A 139 9.66 -13.46 7.68
N GLY A 140 10.42 -12.82 8.58
CA GLY A 140 10.68 -11.39 8.53
C GLY A 140 11.34 -10.97 7.22
N PHE A 141 12.41 -11.68 6.80
CA PHE A 141 13.07 -11.48 5.52
C PHE A 141 12.11 -11.69 4.34
N ALA A 142 11.37 -12.80 4.34
CA ALA A 142 10.46 -13.15 3.24
C ALA A 142 9.32 -12.13 3.07
N THR A 143 8.70 -11.68 4.17
CA THR A 143 7.66 -10.66 4.14
C THR A 143 8.20 -9.28 3.79
N GLY A 144 9.43 -8.97 4.22
CA GLY A 144 10.13 -7.74 3.86
C GLY A 144 10.40 -7.68 2.34
N LEU A 145 10.95 -8.76 1.77
CA LEU A 145 11.22 -8.86 0.34
C LEU A 145 9.92 -8.80 -0.48
N PHE A 146 8.87 -9.52 -0.06
CA PHE A 146 7.56 -9.40 -0.69
C PHE A 146 7.01 -7.96 -0.64
N GLY A 147 7.22 -7.27 0.49
CA GLY A 147 6.81 -5.87 0.67
C GLY A 147 7.46 -4.91 -0.32
N MET A 148 8.64 -5.24 -0.88
CA MET A 148 9.27 -4.47 -1.96
C MET A 148 8.45 -4.49 -3.27
N GLY A 149 7.52 -5.43 -3.43
CA GLY A 149 6.59 -5.42 -4.55
C GLY A 149 5.76 -4.13 -4.68
N MET A 150 5.64 -3.36 -3.59
CA MET A 150 5.05 -2.01 -3.64
C MET A 150 5.84 -1.03 -4.51
N ALA A 151 7.08 -1.34 -4.92
CA ALA A 151 7.81 -0.58 -5.95
C ALA A 151 7.06 -0.53 -7.29
N GLY A 152 6.02 -1.35 -7.49
CA GLY A 152 5.07 -1.21 -8.59
C GLY A 152 4.39 0.17 -8.66
N THR A 153 4.20 0.85 -7.52
CA THR A 153 3.70 2.23 -7.51
C THR A 153 4.72 3.20 -8.10
N ALA A 154 6.02 2.99 -7.83
CA ALA A 154 7.09 3.76 -8.43
C ALA A 154 7.20 3.48 -9.94
N ALA A 155 7.09 2.20 -10.34
CA ALA A 155 7.06 1.81 -11.75
C ALA A 155 5.87 2.47 -12.47
N SER A 156 4.69 2.48 -11.86
CA SER A 156 3.52 3.18 -12.40
C SER A 156 3.81 4.67 -12.59
N ALA A 157 4.28 5.35 -11.58
CA ALA A 157 4.54 6.78 -11.65
C ALA A 157 5.59 7.14 -12.71
N PHE A 158 6.61 6.28 -12.89
CA PHE A 158 7.69 6.52 -13.85
C PHE A 158 7.31 6.17 -15.28
N PHE A 159 6.79 4.97 -15.52
CA PHE A 159 6.56 4.46 -16.88
C PHE A 159 5.22 4.91 -17.47
N THR A 160 4.15 4.99 -16.66
CA THR A 160 2.81 5.26 -17.19
C THR A 160 2.69 6.59 -17.94
N PRO A 161 3.22 7.74 -17.42
CA PRO A 161 3.17 8.99 -18.19
C PRO A 161 4.00 8.96 -19.48
N ARG A 162 5.12 8.22 -19.48
CA ARG A 162 5.97 8.03 -20.66
C ARG A 162 5.26 7.22 -21.73
N PHE A 163 4.64 6.12 -21.33
CA PHE A 163 3.86 5.28 -22.25
C PHE A 163 2.65 6.04 -22.80
N ALA A 164 1.96 6.82 -21.97
CA ALA A 164 0.84 7.64 -22.42
C ALA A 164 1.27 8.70 -23.43
N LYS A 165 2.45 9.30 -23.25
CA LYS A 165 3.03 10.25 -24.21
C LYS A 165 3.42 9.60 -25.52
N SER A 166 3.98 8.38 -25.49
CA SER A 166 4.53 7.70 -26.68
C SER A 166 3.48 6.88 -27.43
N PHE A 167 2.55 6.23 -26.74
CA PHE A 167 1.61 5.27 -27.32
C PHE A 167 0.13 5.66 -27.15
N GLY A 168 -0.16 6.75 -26.44
CA GLY A 168 -1.52 7.17 -26.12
C GLY A 168 -2.10 6.46 -24.88
N LEU A 169 -3.24 6.98 -24.41
CA LEU A 169 -3.86 6.54 -23.14
C LEU A 169 -4.32 5.09 -23.19
N PHE A 170 -5.14 4.72 -24.16
CA PHE A 170 -5.70 3.36 -24.22
C PHE A 170 -4.62 2.29 -24.36
N THR A 171 -3.63 2.52 -25.25
CA THR A 171 -2.51 1.60 -25.47
C THR A 171 -1.69 1.40 -24.19
N THR A 172 -1.51 2.44 -23.38
CA THR A 172 -0.85 2.34 -22.08
C THR A 172 -1.57 1.39 -21.15
N HIS A 173 -2.90 1.46 -21.08
CA HIS A 173 -3.70 0.53 -20.28
C HIS A 173 -3.65 -0.89 -20.86
N ALA A 174 -3.68 -1.03 -22.18
CA ALA A 174 -3.54 -2.33 -22.83
C ALA A 174 -2.19 -2.99 -22.53
N ILE A 175 -1.09 -2.24 -22.52
CA ILE A 175 0.24 -2.75 -22.14
C ILE A 175 0.21 -3.32 -20.70
N VAL A 176 -0.40 -2.60 -19.76
CA VAL A 176 -0.50 -3.09 -18.35
C VAL A 176 -1.44 -4.30 -18.26
N ALA A 177 -2.52 -4.33 -19.03
CA ALA A 177 -3.41 -5.48 -19.09
C ALA A 177 -2.69 -6.72 -19.63
N VAL A 178 -1.86 -6.58 -20.67
CA VAL A 178 -1.00 -7.66 -21.20
C VAL A 178 0.02 -8.11 -20.16
N ALA A 179 0.64 -7.18 -19.43
CA ALA A 179 1.58 -7.51 -18.35
C ALA A 179 0.89 -8.31 -17.22
N LEU A 180 -0.34 -7.95 -16.86
CA LEU A 180 -1.15 -8.71 -15.90
C LEU A 180 -1.47 -10.12 -16.41
N ALA A 181 -1.87 -10.25 -17.68
CA ALA A 181 -2.16 -11.55 -18.30
C ALA A 181 -0.92 -12.44 -18.36
N ALA A 182 0.22 -11.90 -18.81
CA ALA A 182 1.50 -12.61 -18.85
C ALA A 182 1.94 -13.05 -17.44
N THR A 183 1.74 -12.18 -16.45
CA THR A 183 2.03 -12.49 -15.04
C THR A 183 1.11 -13.60 -14.51
N ALA A 184 -0.18 -13.58 -14.83
CA ALA A 184 -1.11 -14.63 -14.45
C ALA A 184 -0.73 -15.98 -15.08
N LEU A 185 -0.33 -16.00 -16.37
CA LEU A 185 0.15 -17.20 -17.05
C LEU A 185 1.46 -17.73 -16.42
N LEU A 186 2.41 -16.84 -16.13
CA LEU A 186 3.66 -17.20 -15.44
C LEU A 186 3.36 -17.82 -14.07
N CYS A 187 2.44 -17.25 -13.30
CA CYS A 187 2.00 -17.80 -12.02
C CYS A 187 1.32 -19.17 -12.18
N ALA A 188 0.50 -19.33 -13.20
CA ALA A 188 -0.15 -20.62 -13.47
C ALA A 188 0.88 -21.71 -13.81
N ALA A 189 1.94 -21.35 -14.54
CA ALA A 189 2.98 -22.29 -14.93
C ALA A 189 3.95 -22.65 -13.78
N VAL A 190 4.42 -21.65 -13.02
CA VAL A 190 5.59 -21.78 -12.13
C VAL A 190 5.24 -21.67 -10.64
N LEU A 191 4.25 -20.84 -10.28
CA LEU A 191 3.94 -20.60 -8.87
C LEU A 191 3.30 -21.84 -8.22
N ARG A 192 3.71 -22.17 -7.00
CA ARG A 192 3.17 -23.28 -6.20
C ARG A 192 2.81 -22.79 -4.81
N ASN A 193 1.85 -23.45 -4.17
CA ASN A 193 1.58 -23.20 -2.75
C ASN A 193 2.71 -23.79 -1.89
N GLY A 194 3.02 -23.12 -0.79
CA GLY A 194 4.09 -23.54 0.11
C GLY A 194 3.77 -24.86 0.82
N PRO A 195 4.79 -25.62 1.26
CA PRO A 195 4.61 -26.94 1.88
C PRO A 195 3.83 -26.89 3.20
N ARG A 196 3.72 -25.72 3.83
CA ARG A 196 2.96 -25.49 5.06
C ARG A 196 1.53 -25.00 4.83
N PHE A 197 1.13 -24.85 3.57
CA PHE A 197 -0.22 -24.42 3.25
C PHE A 197 -1.22 -25.55 3.55
N LEU A 198 -2.16 -25.27 4.44
CA LEU A 198 -3.31 -26.11 4.73
C LEU A 198 -4.56 -25.27 4.48
N PRO A 199 -5.47 -25.69 3.59
CA PRO A 199 -6.71 -24.97 3.34
C PRO A 199 -7.51 -24.80 4.64
N ASN A 200 -7.78 -23.56 5.01
CA ASN A 200 -8.57 -23.26 6.18
C ASN A 200 -10.05 -23.16 5.77
N THR A 201 -10.84 -24.14 6.16
CA THR A 201 -12.30 -24.17 5.93
C THR A 201 -13.07 -23.62 7.13
N ALA A 202 -12.41 -23.36 8.27
CA ALA A 202 -13.04 -22.81 9.44
C ALA A 202 -13.44 -21.34 9.24
N SER A 203 -14.50 -20.90 9.91
CA SER A 203 -14.91 -19.49 9.89
C SER A 203 -13.82 -18.61 10.51
N VAL A 204 -13.30 -17.66 9.75
CA VAL A 204 -12.29 -16.69 10.22
C VAL A 204 -12.95 -15.52 10.94
N LEU A 205 -14.26 -15.34 10.77
CA LEU A 205 -15.02 -14.24 11.36
C LEU A 205 -14.89 -14.15 12.89
N PRO A 206 -14.90 -15.24 13.66
CA PRO A 206 -14.66 -15.19 15.11
C PRO A 206 -13.27 -14.65 15.45
N LYS A 207 -12.23 -15.04 14.70
CA LYS A 207 -10.85 -14.55 14.91
C LYS A 207 -10.72 -13.06 14.59
N LEU A 208 -11.36 -12.59 13.51
CA LEU A 208 -11.40 -11.17 13.16
C LEU A 208 -12.18 -10.37 14.23
N LYS A 209 -13.33 -10.87 14.67
CA LYS A 209 -14.10 -10.24 15.75
C LYS A 209 -13.30 -10.16 17.05
N ALA A 210 -12.57 -11.21 17.41
CA ALA A 210 -11.69 -11.21 18.57
C ALA A 210 -10.55 -10.20 18.44
N ALA A 211 -9.88 -10.15 17.29
CA ALA A 211 -8.82 -9.18 17.00
C ALA A 211 -9.34 -7.74 17.01
N ALA A 212 -10.54 -7.50 16.48
CA ALA A 212 -11.18 -6.18 16.48
C ALA A 212 -11.54 -5.67 17.89
N LYS A 213 -11.68 -6.55 18.90
CA LYS A 213 -11.90 -6.15 20.29
C LYS A 213 -10.62 -5.70 21.00
N LEU A 214 -9.45 -5.99 20.45
CA LEU A 214 -8.16 -5.64 21.04
C LEU A 214 -7.86 -4.15 20.86
N ARG A 215 -7.53 -3.45 21.93
CA ARG A 215 -7.12 -2.03 21.88
C ARG A 215 -5.90 -1.82 20.97
N VAL A 216 -4.96 -2.74 20.98
CA VAL A 216 -3.75 -2.68 20.15
C VAL A 216 -4.10 -2.62 18.66
N THR A 217 -5.14 -3.30 18.21
CA THR A 217 -5.59 -3.28 16.82
C THR A 217 -5.90 -1.85 16.36
N TRP A 218 -6.70 -1.12 17.13
CA TRP A 218 -7.10 0.26 16.77
C TRP A 218 -5.96 1.26 16.93
N GLN A 219 -5.15 1.12 18.00
CA GLN A 219 -3.98 1.95 18.21
C GLN A 219 -2.99 1.86 17.04
N MET A 220 -2.67 0.65 16.60
CA MET A 220 -1.78 0.44 15.46
C MET A 220 -2.43 0.81 14.12
N SER A 221 -3.74 0.61 13.99
CA SER A 221 -4.49 0.99 12.78
C SER A 221 -4.46 2.50 12.53
N ILE A 222 -4.66 3.31 13.56
CA ILE A 222 -4.63 4.78 13.43
C ILE A 222 -3.22 5.26 13.05
N LEU A 223 -2.19 4.71 13.67
CA LEU A 223 -0.80 5.03 13.31
C LEU A 223 -0.48 4.60 11.89
N TYR A 224 -0.91 3.40 11.51
CA TYR A 224 -0.68 2.88 10.17
C TYR A 224 -1.49 3.64 9.10
N ALA A 225 -2.68 4.14 9.45
CA ALA A 225 -3.47 4.99 8.58
C ALA A 225 -2.75 6.29 8.21
N LEU A 226 -1.97 6.88 9.13
CA LEU A 226 -1.17 8.05 8.79
C LEU A 226 0.06 7.67 7.95
N VAL A 227 0.89 6.74 8.43
CA VAL A 227 2.19 6.49 7.78
C VAL A 227 2.05 5.72 6.45
N PHE A 228 1.26 4.66 6.42
CA PHE A 228 1.00 3.92 5.19
C PHE A 228 -0.04 4.61 4.31
N GLY A 229 -1.11 5.10 4.91
CA GLY A 229 -2.13 5.87 4.19
C GLY A 229 -1.55 7.13 3.57
N GLY A 230 -0.70 7.86 4.29
CA GLY A 230 0.04 9.01 3.76
C GLY A 230 0.92 8.62 2.56
N PHE A 231 1.67 7.52 2.66
CA PHE A 231 2.44 7.00 1.52
C PHE A 231 1.54 6.75 0.30
N VAL A 232 0.42 6.04 0.47
CA VAL A 232 -0.51 5.73 -0.63
C VAL A 232 -1.14 7.01 -1.20
N ALA A 233 -1.55 7.93 -0.33
CA ALA A 233 -2.12 9.21 -0.73
C ALA A 233 -1.14 10.03 -1.58
N PHE A 234 0.10 10.17 -1.14
CA PHE A 234 1.13 10.90 -1.90
C PHE A 234 1.51 10.20 -3.20
N CYS A 235 1.60 8.87 -3.25
CA CYS A 235 1.84 8.15 -4.51
C CYS A 235 0.78 8.45 -5.58
N ASN A 236 -0.45 8.73 -5.16
CA ASN A 236 -1.55 9.03 -6.07
C ASN A 236 -1.77 10.53 -6.31
N TYR A 237 -1.52 11.38 -5.32
CA TYR A 237 -1.83 12.82 -5.42
C TYR A 237 -0.61 13.71 -5.68
N LEU A 238 0.62 13.24 -5.42
CA LEU A 238 1.84 14.01 -5.67
C LEU A 238 2.01 14.42 -7.14
N PRO A 239 1.63 13.59 -8.14
CA PRO A 239 1.64 14.04 -9.53
C PRO A 239 0.74 15.25 -9.78
N ILE A 240 -0.46 15.28 -9.16
CA ILE A 240 -1.39 16.40 -9.24
C ILE A 240 -0.76 17.63 -8.58
N TYR A 241 -0.31 17.46 -7.33
CA TYR A 241 0.28 18.54 -6.52
C TYR A 241 1.47 19.20 -7.22
N THR A 242 2.43 18.38 -7.70
CA THR A 242 3.65 18.91 -8.33
C THR A 242 3.38 19.58 -9.67
N LYS A 243 2.41 19.10 -10.42
CA LYS A 243 1.97 19.75 -11.66
C LYS A 243 1.23 21.06 -11.37
N THR A 244 0.33 21.07 -10.39
CA THR A 244 -0.49 22.24 -10.06
C THR A 244 0.33 23.36 -9.43
N ILE A 245 1.23 23.03 -8.49
CA ILE A 245 1.99 24.03 -7.72
C ILE A 245 3.26 24.49 -8.43
N TYR A 246 3.95 23.56 -9.12
CA TYR A 246 5.28 23.81 -9.71
C TYR A 246 5.30 23.76 -11.23
N ASP A 247 4.15 23.54 -11.86
CA ASP A 247 3.99 23.44 -13.31
C ASP A 247 4.93 22.41 -13.98
N PHE A 248 5.25 21.33 -13.26
CA PHE A 248 6.03 20.25 -13.85
C PHE A 248 5.26 19.56 -14.97
N SER A 249 5.99 19.12 -16.01
CA SER A 249 5.42 18.26 -17.04
C SER A 249 4.87 16.97 -16.43
N GLN A 250 3.94 16.31 -17.11
CA GLN A 250 3.36 15.04 -16.67
C GLN A 250 4.44 13.97 -16.38
N VAL A 251 5.48 13.93 -17.22
CA VAL A 251 6.63 13.03 -17.03
C VAL A 251 7.47 13.45 -15.82
N GLY A 252 7.77 14.74 -15.68
CA GLY A 252 8.55 15.27 -14.56
C GLY A 252 7.86 15.08 -13.20
N ALA A 253 6.54 15.25 -13.13
CA ALA A 253 5.74 14.95 -11.96
C ALA A 253 5.77 13.45 -11.63
N GLY A 254 5.70 12.59 -12.65
CA GLY A 254 5.83 11.14 -12.53
C GLY A 254 7.20 10.70 -12.00
N GLU A 255 8.29 11.30 -12.46
CA GLU A 255 9.66 11.01 -11.97
C GLU A 255 9.82 11.31 -10.48
N ARG A 256 9.34 12.45 -10.03
CA ARG A 256 9.40 12.86 -8.61
C ARG A 256 8.55 11.95 -7.73
N THR A 257 7.38 11.56 -8.24
CA THR A 257 6.50 10.61 -7.54
C THR A 257 7.13 9.21 -7.49
N ALA A 258 7.81 8.78 -8.55
CA ALA A 258 8.52 7.51 -8.58
C ALA A 258 9.69 7.49 -7.56
N ALA A 259 10.46 8.59 -7.50
CA ALA A 259 11.54 8.74 -6.50
C ALA A 259 10.97 8.72 -5.08
N PHE A 260 9.87 9.44 -4.82
CA PHE A 260 9.14 9.39 -3.55
C PHE A 260 8.72 7.97 -3.18
N ALA A 261 8.04 7.28 -4.10
CA ALA A 261 7.54 5.94 -3.85
C ALA A 261 8.67 4.94 -3.58
N LEU A 262 9.75 5.00 -4.36
CA LEU A 262 10.91 4.13 -4.18
C LEU A 262 11.61 4.40 -2.84
N ALA A 263 11.82 5.66 -2.49
CA ALA A 263 12.42 6.05 -1.21
C ALA A 263 11.60 5.52 -0.02
N ALA A 264 10.27 5.63 -0.07
CA ALA A 264 9.40 5.13 0.98
C ALA A 264 9.44 3.58 1.10
N VAL A 265 9.44 2.88 -0.04
CA VAL A 265 9.51 1.40 -0.06
C VAL A 265 10.83 0.91 0.52
N LEU A 266 11.96 1.54 0.17
CA LEU A 266 13.26 1.20 0.73
C LEU A 266 13.35 1.56 2.22
N ALA A 267 12.88 2.73 2.61
CA ALA A 267 12.86 3.18 3.99
C ALA A 267 11.98 2.31 4.91
N ARG A 268 10.98 1.63 4.36
CA ARG A 268 10.16 0.66 5.10
C ARG A 268 10.99 -0.50 5.66
N LEU A 269 11.95 -1.01 4.89
CA LEU A 269 12.88 -2.04 5.36
C LEU A 269 13.74 -1.51 6.52
N LEU A 270 14.24 -0.27 6.39
CA LEU A 270 15.02 0.39 7.44
C LEU A 270 14.17 0.56 8.71
N GLY A 271 12.90 0.94 8.59
CA GLY A 271 11.99 1.07 9.72
C GLY A 271 11.77 -0.24 10.48
N GLY A 272 11.66 -1.36 9.76
CA GLY A 272 11.61 -2.70 10.36
C GLY A 272 12.89 -3.05 11.11
N ILE A 273 14.05 -2.88 10.45
CA ILE A 273 15.38 -3.15 11.03
C ILE A 273 15.62 -2.27 12.27
N LEU A 274 15.34 -0.97 12.19
CA LEU A 274 15.47 -0.05 13.32
C LEU A 274 14.60 -0.49 14.50
N ALA A 275 13.38 -0.94 14.23
CA ALA A 275 12.48 -1.43 15.26
C ALA A 275 12.93 -2.76 15.90
N ASP A 276 13.82 -3.52 15.26
CA ASP A 276 14.43 -4.72 15.87
C ASP A 276 15.50 -4.34 16.91
N HIS A 277 16.21 -3.22 16.70
CA HIS A 277 17.29 -2.76 17.58
C HIS A 277 16.87 -1.67 18.57
N ILE A 278 15.85 -0.89 18.22
CA ILE A 278 15.32 0.21 19.03
C ILE A 278 13.89 -0.12 19.41
N VAL A 279 13.42 0.39 20.56
CA VAL A 279 12.01 0.25 20.96
C VAL A 279 11.11 0.83 19.85
N PRO A 280 10.19 0.05 19.26
CA PRO A 280 9.38 0.46 18.11
C PRO A 280 8.62 1.78 18.30
N LYS A 281 8.22 2.09 19.54
CA LYS A 281 7.62 3.38 19.89
C LYS A 281 8.46 4.56 19.44
N TYR A 282 9.78 4.55 19.69
CA TYR A 282 10.65 5.67 19.34
C TYR A 282 10.90 5.77 17.83
N VAL A 283 10.92 4.64 17.13
CA VAL A 283 10.99 4.62 15.66
C VAL A 283 9.75 5.27 15.06
N VAL A 284 8.56 4.94 15.58
CA VAL A 284 7.30 5.54 15.13
C VAL A 284 7.22 7.02 15.49
N LEU A 285 7.65 7.42 16.69
CA LEU A 285 7.69 8.83 17.10
C LEU A 285 8.61 9.65 16.18
N ALA A 286 9.81 9.16 15.88
CA ALA A 286 10.74 9.82 14.95
C ALA A 286 10.12 9.96 13.54
N ALA A 287 9.43 8.91 13.07
CA ALA A 287 8.72 8.96 11.80
C ALA A 287 7.60 10.01 11.79
N LEU A 288 6.76 10.06 12.83
CA LEU A 288 5.67 11.04 12.95
C LEU A 288 6.21 12.48 13.03
N ALA A 289 7.29 12.70 13.78
CA ALA A 289 7.97 13.99 13.82
C ALA A 289 8.51 14.39 12.44
N GLY A 290 9.13 13.45 11.72
CA GLY A 290 9.60 13.66 10.35
C GLY A 290 8.47 14.01 9.39
N VAL A 291 7.33 13.29 9.47
CA VAL A 291 6.14 13.59 8.66
C VAL A 291 5.64 15.02 8.95
N ALA A 292 5.49 15.38 10.24
CA ALA A 292 5.03 16.71 10.62
C ALA A 292 5.97 17.81 10.11
N ALA A 293 7.29 17.65 10.31
CA ALA A 293 8.28 18.62 9.91
C ALA A 293 8.33 18.80 8.39
N GLN A 294 8.40 17.72 7.63
CA GLN A 294 8.49 17.80 6.17
C GLN A 294 7.19 18.30 5.53
N THR A 295 6.04 17.91 6.08
CA THR A 295 4.75 18.45 5.62
C THR A 295 4.63 19.93 5.94
N LEU A 296 5.12 20.38 7.11
CA LEU A 296 5.17 21.82 7.46
C LEU A 296 6.05 22.61 6.48
N ILE A 297 7.20 22.08 6.08
CA ILE A 297 8.03 22.69 5.04
C ILE A 297 7.27 22.78 3.71
N ALA A 298 6.49 21.75 3.34
CA ALA A 298 5.68 21.76 2.13
C ALA A 298 4.59 22.84 2.13
N VAL A 299 4.06 23.23 3.31
CA VAL A 299 3.10 24.34 3.47
C VAL A 299 3.67 25.66 2.95
N PHE A 300 4.96 25.92 3.17
CA PHE A 300 5.64 27.14 2.73
C PHE A 300 6.02 27.13 1.25
N ARG A 301 5.71 26.06 0.51
CA ARG A 301 5.97 25.93 -0.93
C ARG A 301 7.43 26.26 -1.28
N PRO A 302 8.41 25.46 -0.81
CA PRO A 302 9.80 25.68 -1.16
C PRO A 302 9.95 25.70 -2.69
N PRO A 303 10.94 26.46 -3.24
CA PRO A 303 11.18 26.53 -4.67
C PRO A 303 11.27 25.15 -5.34
N ALA A 304 10.97 25.09 -6.64
CA ALA A 304 11.11 23.87 -7.44
C ALA A 304 12.55 23.31 -7.40
N ASP A 305 12.77 22.16 -8.02
CA ASP A 305 14.06 21.49 -8.18
C ASP A 305 14.65 20.88 -6.89
N LEU A 306 15.77 21.37 -6.39
CA LEU A 306 16.46 20.78 -5.24
C LEU A 306 15.57 20.74 -3.99
N TRP A 307 14.80 21.80 -3.75
CA TRP A 307 13.96 21.91 -2.56
C TRP A 307 12.77 20.95 -2.57
N THR A 308 12.18 20.64 -3.74
CA THR A 308 11.15 19.59 -3.83
C THR A 308 11.71 18.22 -3.46
N GLY A 309 12.94 17.92 -3.86
CA GLY A 309 13.65 16.69 -3.44
C GLY A 309 13.92 16.68 -1.94
N LEU A 310 14.40 17.77 -1.36
CA LEU A 310 14.68 17.90 0.07
C LEU A 310 13.43 17.88 0.95
N THR A 311 12.24 18.12 0.40
CA THR A 311 10.97 18.06 1.13
C THR A 311 10.32 16.70 1.00
N PHE A 312 10.12 16.22 -0.23
CA PHE A 312 9.31 15.02 -0.46
C PHE A 312 10.09 13.72 -0.30
N ILE A 313 11.39 13.67 -0.55
CA ILE A 313 12.17 12.45 -0.29
C ILE A 313 12.31 12.16 1.21
N PRO A 314 12.67 13.12 2.10
CA PRO A 314 12.64 12.87 3.54
C PRO A 314 11.24 12.56 4.08
N LEU A 315 10.18 13.17 3.50
CA LEU A 315 8.80 12.81 3.84
C LEU A 315 8.52 11.33 3.49
N ALA A 316 8.93 10.88 2.30
CA ALA A 316 8.81 9.48 1.88
C ALA A 316 9.56 8.54 2.83
N VAL A 317 10.78 8.91 3.20
CA VAL A 317 11.61 8.16 4.16
C VAL A 317 10.91 8.07 5.53
N ALA A 318 10.38 9.17 6.04
CA ALA A 318 9.65 9.20 7.31
C ALA A 318 8.40 8.29 7.26
N LEU A 319 7.59 8.39 6.21
CA LEU A 319 6.42 7.52 6.00
C LEU A 319 6.81 6.04 5.89
N GLY A 320 7.90 5.75 5.17
CA GLY A 320 8.43 4.40 5.03
C GLY A 320 8.90 3.81 6.37
N ILE A 321 9.77 4.53 7.09
CA ILE A 321 10.25 4.13 8.42
C ILE A 321 9.08 3.88 9.37
N GLY A 322 8.10 4.80 9.40
CA GLY A 322 6.90 4.66 10.23
C GLY A 322 6.10 3.41 9.86
N THR A 323 5.95 3.13 8.58
CA THR A 323 5.25 1.94 8.06
C THR A 323 5.92 0.64 8.54
N GLY A 324 7.24 0.52 8.44
CA GLY A 324 8.01 -0.62 8.94
C GLY A 324 7.94 -0.73 10.47
N GLY A 325 8.12 0.39 11.17
CA GLY A 325 8.09 0.48 12.62
C GLY A 325 6.75 0.06 13.24
N VAL A 326 5.62 0.49 12.65
CA VAL A 326 4.29 0.10 13.14
C VAL A 326 4.07 -1.41 13.00
N PHE A 327 4.45 -2.04 11.88
CA PHE A 327 4.30 -3.48 11.71
C PHE A 327 5.18 -4.28 12.68
N ALA A 328 6.41 -3.85 12.90
CA ALA A 328 7.26 -4.45 13.93
C ALA A 328 6.64 -4.31 15.33
N TRP A 329 6.01 -3.16 15.60
CA TRP A 329 5.33 -2.93 16.87
C TRP A 329 4.07 -3.80 17.04
N VAL A 330 3.28 -4.00 15.97
CA VAL A 330 2.15 -4.95 15.97
C VAL A 330 2.62 -6.34 16.34
N SER A 331 3.70 -6.82 15.74
CA SER A 331 4.23 -8.18 15.98
C SER A 331 4.62 -8.42 17.45
N ARG A 332 5.05 -7.36 18.16
CA ARG A 332 5.44 -7.43 19.57
C ARG A 332 4.26 -7.27 20.54
N ARG A 333 3.24 -6.49 20.18
CA ARG A 333 2.12 -6.15 21.08
C ARG A 333 0.88 -7.01 20.90
N ALA A 334 0.68 -7.60 19.72
CA ALA A 334 -0.46 -8.46 19.49
C ALA A 334 -0.27 -9.83 20.17
N PRO A 335 -1.31 -10.39 20.82
CA PRO A 335 -1.25 -11.73 21.38
C PRO A 335 -0.84 -12.76 20.31
N ALA A 336 0.02 -13.72 20.68
CA ALA A 336 0.66 -14.65 19.74
C ALA A 336 -0.33 -15.37 18.79
N GLY A 337 -1.52 -15.73 19.28
CA GLY A 337 -2.56 -16.41 18.47
C GLY A 337 -3.38 -15.47 17.57
N SER A 338 -3.21 -14.14 17.66
CA SER A 338 -4.02 -13.15 16.96
C SER A 338 -3.21 -12.21 16.05
N ILE A 339 -1.88 -12.35 16.00
CA ILE A 339 -0.98 -11.48 15.21
C ILE A 339 -1.48 -11.35 13.77
N GLY A 340 -1.79 -12.44 13.08
CA GLY A 340 -2.24 -12.42 11.70
C GLY A 340 -3.56 -11.64 11.51
N SER A 341 -4.54 -11.85 12.38
CA SER A 341 -5.83 -11.14 12.31
C SER A 341 -5.70 -9.66 12.65
N VAL A 342 -4.88 -9.32 13.66
CA VAL A 342 -4.56 -7.92 14.01
C VAL A 342 -3.86 -7.23 12.84
N THR A 343 -2.81 -7.85 12.29
CA THR A 343 -2.06 -7.34 11.13
C THR A 343 -2.98 -7.12 9.91
N GLY A 344 -3.91 -8.05 9.67
CA GLY A 344 -4.89 -7.93 8.57
C GLY A 344 -5.80 -6.72 8.72
N ILE A 345 -6.35 -6.49 9.93
CA ILE A 345 -7.20 -5.32 10.22
C ILE A 345 -6.38 -4.02 10.13
N VAL A 346 -5.18 -3.99 10.72
CA VAL A 346 -4.28 -2.83 10.66
C VAL A 346 -3.93 -2.49 9.21
N ALA A 347 -3.65 -3.50 8.37
CA ALA A 347 -3.34 -3.28 6.95
C ALA A 347 -4.54 -2.74 6.15
N ALA A 348 -5.76 -3.21 6.46
CA ALA A 348 -6.97 -2.72 5.80
C ALA A 348 -7.29 -1.27 6.19
N ILE A 349 -7.30 -0.98 7.49
CA ILE A 349 -7.58 0.39 7.99
C ILE A 349 -6.46 1.36 7.57
N GLY A 350 -5.20 0.92 7.59
CA GLY A 350 -4.09 1.71 7.07
C GLY A 350 -4.25 2.05 5.58
N GLY A 351 -4.73 1.10 4.79
CA GLY A 351 -5.08 1.35 3.40
C GLY A 351 -6.17 2.42 3.24
N LEU A 352 -7.21 2.38 4.09
CA LEU A 352 -8.26 3.42 4.12
C LEU A 352 -7.72 4.80 4.48
N GLY A 353 -6.65 4.87 5.29
CA GLY A 353 -5.94 6.12 5.55
C GLY A 353 -5.42 6.82 4.29
N GLY A 354 -5.20 6.08 3.20
CA GLY A 354 -4.84 6.66 1.90
C GLY A 354 -6.01 7.18 1.06
N TYR A 355 -7.24 6.81 1.42
CA TYR A 355 -8.45 7.23 0.70
C TYR A 355 -8.84 8.67 1.01
N PHE A 356 -8.79 9.06 2.28
CA PHE A 356 -9.30 10.37 2.72
C PHE A 356 -8.42 11.56 2.31
N PRO A 357 -7.06 11.51 2.40
CA PRO A 357 -6.24 12.68 2.11
C PRO A 357 -6.42 13.24 0.69
N PRO A 358 -6.50 12.45 -0.39
CA PRO A 358 -6.83 12.98 -1.71
C PRO A 358 -8.15 13.74 -1.76
N LEU A 359 -9.19 13.24 -1.07
CA LEU A 359 -10.49 13.91 -1.00
C LEU A 359 -10.40 15.24 -0.25
N VAL A 360 -9.65 15.28 0.87
CA VAL A 360 -9.41 16.52 1.62
C VAL A 360 -8.63 17.52 0.75
N MET A 361 -7.60 17.04 0.03
CA MET A 361 -6.84 17.88 -0.91
C MET A 361 -7.73 18.49 -1.98
N GLY A 362 -8.62 17.69 -2.60
CA GLY A 362 -9.56 18.19 -3.61
C GLY A 362 -10.59 19.16 -3.04
N ALA A 363 -11.16 18.86 -1.87
CA ALA A 363 -12.18 19.68 -1.22
C ALA A 363 -11.65 21.00 -0.68
N THR A 364 -10.38 21.08 -0.31
CA THR A 364 -9.74 22.26 0.27
C THR A 364 -8.81 23.00 -0.69
N TYR A 365 -8.79 22.60 -1.95
CA TYR A 365 -8.02 23.29 -2.98
C TYR A 365 -8.55 24.71 -3.19
N ASP A 366 -7.65 25.69 -3.09
CA ASP A 366 -7.96 27.09 -3.37
C ASP A 366 -7.50 27.43 -4.81
N PRO A 367 -8.45 27.58 -5.74
CA PRO A 367 -8.13 27.89 -7.13
C PRO A 367 -7.67 29.35 -7.33
N VAL A 368 -8.01 30.26 -6.42
CA VAL A 368 -7.62 31.67 -6.53
C VAL A 368 -6.13 31.85 -6.26
N HIS A 369 -5.64 31.24 -5.18
CA HIS A 369 -4.23 31.31 -4.80
C HIS A 369 -3.43 30.09 -5.25
N ASN A 370 -4.05 29.17 -5.99
CA ASN A 370 -3.46 27.93 -6.48
C ASN A 370 -2.73 27.17 -5.35
N ASN A 371 -3.46 26.77 -4.29
CA ASN A 371 -2.82 26.17 -3.13
C ASN A 371 -3.60 25.03 -2.44
N TYR A 372 -2.84 24.20 -1.70
CA TYR A 372 -3.30 23.09 -0.86
C TYR A 372 -2.96 23.30 0.62
N THR A 373 -2.79 24.55 1.05
CA THR A 373 -2.32 24.89 2.41
C THR A 373 -3.19 24.25 3.49
N VAL A 374 -4.51 24.31 3.36
CA VAL A 374 -5.44 23.75 4.37
C VAL A 374 -5.23 22.24 4.53
N ALA A 375 -5.15 21.49 3.43
CA ALA A 375 -4.94 20.05 3.49
C ALA A 375 -3.59 19.69 4.13
N LEU A 376 -2.51 20.40 3.77
CA LEU A 376 -1.19 20.17 4.35
C LEU A 376 -1.14 20.50 5.84
N VAL A 377 -1.78 21.60 6.27
CA VAL A 377 -1.89 21.96 7.70
C VAL A 377 -2.69 20.90 8.47
N LEU A 378 -3.77 20.37 7.90
CA LEU A 378 -4.51 19.27 8.52
C LEU A 378 -3.65 18.00 8.66
N LEU A 379 -2.80 17.71 7.69
CA LEU A 379 -1.86 16.59 7.78
C LEU A 379 -0.81 16.82 8.87
N VAL A 380 -0.24 18.04 8.97
CA VAL A 380 0.67 18.42 10.06
C VAL A 380 -0.02 18.24 11.42
N ALA A 381 -1.23 18.78 11.57
CA ALA A 381 -2.00 18.68 12.81
C ALA A 381 -2.28 17.20 13.17
N THR A 382 -2.64 16.37 12.20
CA THR A 382 -2.86 14.93 12.42
C THR A 382 -1.57 14.23 12.85
N ALA A 383 -0.44 14.53 12.23
CA ALA A 383 0.85 13.94 12.59
C ALA A 383 1.29 14.35 14.00
N VAL A 384 1.12 15.63 14.37
CA VAL A 384 1.43 16.16 15.72
C VAL A 384 0.50 15.54 16.78
N LEU A 385 -0.79 15.44 16.50
CA LEU A 385 -1.76 14.80 17.40
C LEU A 385 -1.42 13.33 17.64
N LEU A 386 -1.07 12.59 16.58
CA LEU A 386 -0.67 11.19 16.71
C LEU A 386 0.70 11.04 17.37
N PHE A 387 1.62 11.97 17.18
CA PHE A 387 2.87 12.03 17.93
C PHE A 387 2.60 12.18 19.42
N GLY A 388 1.79 13.15 19.83
CA GLY A 388 1.40 13.38 21.23
C GLY A 388 0.66 12.18 21.82
N TYR A 389 -0.30 11.62 21.08
CA TYR A 389 -1.00 10.40 21.48
C TYR A 389 -0.03 9.22 21.71
N THR A 390 0.89 9.02 20.79
CA THR A 390 1.88 7.94 20.90
C THR A 390 2.84 8.17 22.06
N ALA A 391 3.31 9.40 22.25
CA ALA A 391 4.23 9.74 23.33
C ALA A 391 3.61 9.54 24.71
N ILE A 392 2.36 9.97 24.89
CA ILE A 392 1.69 10.00 26.21
C ILE A 392 1.01 8.66 26.53
N PHE A 393 0.21 8.13 25.60
CA PHE A 393 -0.71 7.04 25.91
C PHE A 393 -0.20 5.64 25.52
N LEU A 394 0.83 5.53 24.66
CA LEU A 394 1.32 4.22 24.27
C LEU A 394 2.57 3.84 25.10
N PRO A 395 2.59 2.66 25.76
CA PRO A 395 3.73 2.25 26.57
C PRO A 395 4.95 1.92 25.71
N ALA A 396 6.14 2.30 26.18
CA ALA A 396 7.41 1.94 25.56
C ALA A 396 7.84 0.50 25.89
N ARG A 397 7.52 0.05 27.12
CA ARG A 397 7.83 -1.32 27.57
C ARG A 397 6.68 -2.25 27.21
N GLU A 398 7.05 -3.40 26.68
CA GLU A 398 6.12 -4.52 26.50
C GLU A 398 5.80 -5.14 27.86
N PRO A 399 4.58 -5.64 28.07
CA PRO A 399 4.32 -6.52 29.21
C PRO A 399 5.28 -7.72 29.08
N SER A 400 6.11 -7.97 30.09
CA SER A 400 6.93 -9.18 30.13
C SER A 400 6.03 -10.38 29.87
N PRO A 401 6.44 -11.35 29.03
CA PRO A 401 5.70 -12.59 28.90
C PRO A 401 5.49 -13.15 30.29
N LEU A 402 4.23 -13.47 30.64
CA LEU A 402 3.92 -14.15 31.88
C LEU A 402 4.88 -15.34 32.01
N PRO A 403 5.55 -15.53 33.17
CA PRO A 403 6.42 -16.66 33.38
C PRO A 403 5.62 -17.92 33.03
N SER A 404 6.17 -18.71 32.11
CA SER A 404 5.60 -20.01 31.76
C SER A 404 5.35 -20.75 33.06
N SER A 405 4.07 -21.09 33.30
CA SER A 405 3.72 -21.93 34.46
C SER A 405 4.71 -23.10 34.52
N PRO A 406 5.31 -23.41 35.68
CA PRO A 406 6.24 -24.52 35.77
C PRO A 406 5.50 -25.76 35.26
N ARG A 407 6.09 -26.42 34.25
CA ARG A 407 5.65 -27.76 33.83
C ARG A 407 5.55 -28.59 35.10
N SER A 408 4.34 -28.96 35.51
CA SER A 408 4.14 -29.96 36.53
C SER A 408 4.92 -31.21 36.10
N ALA A 409 6.06 -31.43 36.75
CA ALA A 409 6.73 -32.71 36.70
C ALA A 409 5.77 -33.75 37.27
N ARG A 410 5.25 -34.61 36.40
CA ARG A 410 4.80 -35.95 36.70
C ARG A 410 5.18 -36.86 35.54
#